data_106ece127435f4311e625b064af320ec
#
_entry.id   106ece127435f4311e625b064af320ec
#
_cell.length_a   1.000
_cell.length_b   1.000
_cell.length_c   1.000
_cell.angle_alpha   90.00
_cell.angle_beta   90.00
_cell.angle_gamma   90.00
#
_symmetry.space_group_name_H-M   'P 1'
#
loop_
_entity.id
_entity.type
_entity.pdbx_description
1 polymer ?
#
loop_
_entity_poly.entity_id
_entity_poly.type
_entity_poly.pdbx_seq_one_letter_code
_entity_poly.pdbx_strand_id
1 'polypeptide(L)'
;VYPTHRSASLPAAVLEATKQNAVNTRMVSGGNGLENFQTANPFPIPKDGLEVIWNHIARYRGGSMRRLVTQATPQPNGSYSLVYFQEEFTFRDALTDFDASKESNVLFYFKQRVTAPSRLAGNVLLVHETLDQVKEPRLAWLYNAGQRRVRRAPQVSYDGPGTAADGLRTSDNLDMYNGAPDRYDWKLEGKKEIYIPYNACLLYTSDAADDSLR
;
A
#
# COMPACT_ATOMS: atom_id res chain seq x y z
N VAL A 1 -25.24 12.79 5.58
CA VAL A 1 -24.85 11.39 5.36
C VAL A 1 -25.64 10.87 4.17
N TYR A 2 -24.97 10.27 3.21
CA TYR A 2 -25.57 9.75 1.98
C TYR A 2 -25.20 8.26 1.84
N PRO A 3 -26.06 7.44 1.24
CA PRO A 3 -25.68 6.08 0.86
C PRO A 3 -24.45 6.12 -0.07
N THR A 4 -23.51 5.21 0.14
CA THR A 4 -22.32 5.11 -0.73
C THR A 4 -22.74 4.70 -2.14
N HIS A 5 -22.28 5.42 -3.12
CA HIS A 5 -22.41 5.07 -4.54
C HIS A 5 -21.03 5.05 -5.19
N ARG A 6 -20.87 4.23 -6.20
CA ARG A 6 -19.60 4.17 -6.93
C ARG A 6 -19.48 5.37 -7.87
N SER A 7 -18.46 6.19 -7.67
CA SER A 7 -18.12 7.32 -8.53
C SER A 7 -17.12 6.95 -9.63
N ALA A 8 -16.54 5.76 -9.60
CA ALA A 8 -15.61 5.25 -10.60
C ALA A 8 -15.84 3.76 -10.87
N SER A 9 -15.52 3.31 -12.08
CA SER A 9 -15.53 1.90 -12.50
C SER A 9 -14.11 1.39 -12.72
N LEU A 10 -13.92 0.09 -12.56
CA LEU A 10 -12.66 -0.56 -12.92
C LEU A 10 -12.56 -0.70 -14.45
N PRO A 11 -11.33 -0.65 -15.01
CA PRO A 11 -11.11 -0.97 -16.41
C PRO A 11 -11.62 -2.37 -16.77
N ALA A 12 -12.11 -2.56 -18.00
CA ALA A 12 -12.65 -3.85 -18.45
C ALA A 12 -11.63 -5.00 -18.31
N ALA A 13 -10.35 -4.72 -18.58
CA ALA A 13 -9.27 -5.70 -18.41
C ALA A 13 -9.12 -6.17 -16.96
N VAL A 14 -9.31 -5.29 -15.99
CA VAL A 14 -9.25 -5.63 -14.54
C VAL A 14 -10.45 -6.49 -14.13
N LEU A 15 -11.63 -6.22 -14.70
CA LEU A 15 -12.82 -7.05 -14.47
C LEU A 15 -12.62 -8.45 -15.05
N GLU A 16 -12.02 -8.56 -16.22
CA GLU A 16 -11.73 -9.85 -16.85
C GLU A 16 -10.64 -10.61 -16.05
N ALA A 17 -9.56 -9.93 -15.64
CA ALA A 17 -8.54 -10.50 -14.76
C ALA A 17 -9.15 -11.02 -13.44
N THR A 18 -10.12 -10.30 -12.86
CA THR A 18 -10.83 -10.76 -11.66
C THR A 18 -11.60 -12.07 -11.90
N LYS A 19 -12.25 -12.22 -13.06
CA LYS A 19 -12.94 -13.48 -13.41
C LYS A 19 -11.96 -14.63 -13.59
N GLN A 20 -10.81 -14.38 -14.22
CA GLN A 20 -9.76 -15.38 -14.38
C GLN A 20 -9.14 -15.78 -13.05
N ASN A 21 -8.90 -14.82 -12.18
CA ASN A 21 -8.40 -15.08 -10.81
C ASN A 21 -9.35 -15.99 -10.03
N ALA A 22 -10.66 -15.79 -10.14
CA ALA A 22 -11.66 -16.62 -9.44
C ALA A 22 -11.51 -18.13 -9.72
N VAL A 23 -10.97 -18.48 -10.89
CA VAL A 23 -10.78 -19.88 -11.31
C VAL A 23 -9.35 -20.36 -11.07
N ASN A 24 -8.36 -19.49 -11.35
CA ASN A 24 -6.97 -19.89 -11.46
C ASN A 24 -6.14 -19.62 -10.19
N THR A 25 -6.46 -18.54 -9.45
CA THR A 25 -5.66 -18.14 -8.30
C THR A 25 -5.77 -19.13 -7.15
N ARG A 26 -4.62 -19.45 -6.57
CA ARG A 26 -4.50 -20.33 -5.39
C ARG A 26 -3.60 -19.68 -4.35
N MET A 27 -3.95 -19.87 -3.08
CA MET A 27 -3.04 -19.57 -1.98
C MET A 27 -2.00 -20.68 -1.85
N VAL A 28 -0.76 -20.27 -1.61
CA VAL A 28 0.40 -21.16 -1.41
C VAL A 28 1.13 -20.79 -0.12
N SER A 29 2.14 -21.57 0.27
CA SER A 29 2.95 -21.30 1.46
C SER A 29 2.11 -21.13 2.74
N GLY A 30 1.06 -21.94 2.92
CA GLY A 30 0.18 -21.85 4.08
C GLY A 30 -0.66 -20.58 4.12
N GLY A 31 -0.90 -19.95 2.97
CA GLY A 31 -1.66 -18.71 2.85
C GLY A 31 -0.80 -17.44 2.76
N ASN A 32 0.52 -17.58 2.76
CA ASN A 32 1.45 -16.45 2.73
C ASN A 32 1.82 -15.96 1.32
N GLY A 33 1.38 -16.65 0.29
CA GLY A 33 1.63 -16.30 -1.09
C GLY A 33 0.46 -16.66 -2.01
N LEU A 34 0.51 -16.16 -3.24
CA LEU A 34 -0.46 -16.44 -4.30
C LEU A 34 0.25 -16.97 -5.54
N GLU A 35 -0.42 -17.91 -6.22
CA GLU A 35 -0.03 -18.38 -7.54
C GLU A 35 -1.12 -18.11 -8.58
N ASN A 36 -0.71 -17.97 -9.84
CA ASN A 36 -1.59 -17.79 -11.00
C ASN A 36 -2.56 -16.62 -10.85
N PHE A 37 -2.12 -15.50 -10.24
CA PHE A 37 -2.95 -14.32 -10.09
C PHE A 37 -2.50 -13.18 -11.02
N GLN A 38 -3.47 -12.37 -11.41
CA GLN A 38 -3.27 -11.09 -12.08
C GLN A 38 -3.61 -9.96 -11.11
N THR A 39 -3.03 -8.77 -11.28
CA THR A 39 -3.27 -7.61 -10.40
C THR A 39 -4.72 -7.13 -10.50
N ALA A 40 -5.57 -7.76 -9.73
CA ALA A 40 -7.02 -7.56 -9.61
C ALA A 40 -7.46 -8.19 -8.28
N ASN A 41 -8.76 -8.44 -8.06
CA ASN A 41 -9.20 -9.19 -6.90
C ASN A 41 -8.89 -10.68 -7.08
N PRO A 42 -8.01 -11.28 -6.25
CA PRO A 42 -7.70 -12.71 -6.35
C PRO A 42 -8.91 -13.60 -6.02
N PHE A 43 -9.74 -13.21 -5.05
CA PHE A 43 -10.88 -13.97 -4.54
C PHE A 43 -12.14 -13.12 -4.58
N PRO A 44 -12.85 -12.99 -5.73
CA PRO A 44 -14.02 -12.12 -5.86
C PRO A 44 -15.17 -12.46 -4.91
N ILE A 45 -15.25 -13.74 -4.50
CA ILE A 45 -16.19 -14.24 -3.50
C ILE A 45 -15.38 -14.89 -2.37
N PRO A 46 -14.87 -14.06 -1.43
CA PRO A 46 -13.99 -14.57 -0.39
C PRO A 46 -14.76 -15.45 0.59
N LYS A 47 -14.14 -16.55 1.00
CA LYS A 47 -14.69 -17.55 1.92
C LYS A 47 -14.28 -17.31 3.38
N ASP A 48 -13.11 -16.69 3.57
CA ASP A 48 -12.53 -16.43 4.88
C ASP A 48 -11.84 -15.05 4.95
N GLY A 49 -11.31 -14.70 6.12
CA GLY A 49 -10.67 -13.42 6.35
C GLY A 49 -9.33 -13.29 5.60
N LEU A 50 -8.64 -14.40 5.36
CA LEU A 50 -7.37 -14.39 4.65
C LEU A 50 -7.56 -14.09 3.15
N GLU A 51 -8.61 -14.62 2.52
CA GLU A 51 -8.98 -14.27 1.15
C GLU A 51 -9.36 -12.79 1.03
N VAL A 52 -10.00 -12.21 2.05
CA VAL A 52 -10.32 -10.76 2.07
C VAL A 52 -9.07 -9.92 2.14
N ILE A 53 -8.10 -10.27 3.01
CA ILE A 53 -6.86 -9.50 3.12
C ILE A 53 -6.01 -9.61 1.85
N TRP A 54 -6.00 -10.75 1.18
CA TRP A 54 -5.36 -10.90 -0.11
C TRP A 54 -6.03 -10.05 -1.19
N ASN A 55 -7.37 -9.93 -1.20
CA ASN A 55 -8.06 -8.97 -2.08
C ASN A 55 -7.61 -7.54 -1.82
N HIS A 56 -7.33 -7.17 -0.56
CA HIS A 56 -6.80 -5.86 -0.22
C HIS A 56 -5.35 -5.67 -0.71
N ILE A 57 -4.48 -6.64 -0.47
CA ILE A 57 -3.04 -6.57 -0.83
C ILE A 57 -2.86 -6.52 -2.35
N ALA A 58 -3.53 -7.39 -3.09
CA ALA A 58 -3.34 -7.59 -4.53
C ALA A 58 -4.27 -6.75 -5.41
N ARG A 59 -5.13 -5.88 -4.84
CA ARG A 59 -6.10 -5.09 -5.60
C ARG A 59 -5.44 -4.21 -6.66
N TYR A 60 -6.16 -3.95 -7.73
CA TYR A 60 -5.74 -2.97 -8.73
C TYR A 60 -5.68 -1.56 -8.15
N ARG A 61 -4.58 -0.86 -8.38
CA ARG A 61 -4.30 0.51 -7.92
C ARG A 61 -3.85 1.43 -9.05
N GLY A 62 -4.06 1.03 -10.32
CA GLY A 62 -3.73 1.85 -11.48
C GLY A 62 -2.44 1.46 -12.21
N GLY A 63 -1.90 0.26 -12.02
CA GLY A 63 -0.69 -0.23 -12.69
C GLY A 63 0.57 0.52 -12.25
N SER A 64 0.91 1.62 -12.92
CA SER A 64 1.96 2.56 -12.49
C SER A 64 1.34 3.89 -12.12
N MET A 65 1.75 4.45 -10.97
CA MET A 65 1.25 5.74 -10.51
C MET A 65 2.34 6.58 -9.85
N ARG A 66 2.12 7.89 -9.91
CA ARG A 66 2.87 8.89 -9.15
C ARG A 66 1.89 9.74 -8.35
N ARG A 67 2.19 9.97 -7.07
CA ARG A 67 1.36 10.83 -6.22
C ARG A 67 2.20 11.74 -5.34
N LEU A 68 1.61 12.85 -4.91
CA LEU A 68 2.12 13.71 -3.85
C LEU A 68 1.34 13.40 -2.58
N VAL A 69 2.06 13.21 -1.48
CA VAL A 69 1.48 12.81 -0.20
C VAL A 69 1.98 13.75 0.88
N THR A 70 1.08 14.19 1.75
CA THR A 70 1.42 14.90 2.98
C THR A 70 1.08 14.01 4.16
N GLN A 71 2.07 13.76 5.02
CA GLN A 71 1.90 13.06 6.29
C GLN A 71 1.88 14.08 7.41
N ALA A 72 0.78 14.10 8.17
CA ALA A 72 0.66 14.88 9.39
C ALA A 72 0.85 13.96 10.60
N THR A 73 1.84 14.25 11.43
CA THR A 73 2.15 13.49 12.65
C THR A 73 1.69 14.31 13.85
N PRO A 74 0.58 13.92 14.55
CA PRO A 74 0.06 14.66 15.69
C PRO A 74 0.99 14.52 16.91
N GLN A 75 0.99 15.55 17.74
CA GLN A 75 1.74 15.61 18.98
C GLN A 75 0.78 15.71 20.18
N PRO A 76 1.18 15.29 21.40
CA PRO A 76 0.32 15.32 22.58
C PRO A 76 -0.22 16.70 22.95
N ASN A 77 0.47 17.77 22.55
CA ASN A 77 0.08 19.15 22.81
C ASN A 77 -0.91 19.73 21.78
N GLY A 78 -1.42 18.90 20.87
CA GLY A 78 -2.33 19.30 19.81
C GLY A 78 -1.66 19.89 18.55
N SER A 79 -0.33 20.10 18.58
CA SER A 79 0.40 20.49 17.36
C SER A 79 0.61 19.27 16.44
N TYR A 80 1.10 19.51 15.23
CA TYR A 80 1.47 18.44 14.29
C TYR A 80 2.67 18.85 13.44
N SER A 81 3.40 17.84 12.97
CA SER A 81 4.50 18.04 12.03
C SER A 81 4.09 17.51 10.65
N LEU A 82 4.44 18.26 9.59
CA LEU A 82 4.16 17.87 8.21
C LEU A 82 5.43 17.36 7.53
N VAL A 83 5.29 16.25 6.82
CA VAL A 83 6.31 15.73 5.91
C VAL A 83 5.66 15.50 4.53
N TYR A 84 6.30 16.02 3.50
CA TYR A 84 5.81 15.96 2.13
C TYR A 84 6.62 14.94 1.33
N PHE A 85 5.92 14.10 0.59
CA PHE A 85 6.52 13.04 -0.22
C PHE A 85 6.07 13.12 -1.66
N GLN A 86 6.96 12.71 -2.54
CA GLN A 86 6.65 12.25 -3.87
C GLN A 86 6.80 10.74 -3.87
N GLU A 87 5.75 10.03 -4.25
CA GLU A 87 5.73 8.57 -4.30
C GLU A 87 5.47 8.07 -5.72
N GLU A 88 6.14 6.99 -6.06
CA GLU A 88 6.01 6.28 -7.32
C GLU A 88 5.80 4.80 -7.04
N PHE A 89 4.80 4.21 -7.68
CA PHE A 89 4.48 2.78 -7.63
C PHE A 89 4.48 2.21 -9.03
N THR A 90 4.96 0.99 -9.18
CA THR A 90 4.80 0.20 -10.41
C THR A 90 4.51 -1.24 -10.03
N PHE A 91 3.31 -1.71 -10.37
CA PHE A 91 2.90 -3.10 -10.13
C PHE A 91 3.48 -4.00 -11.22
N ARG A 92 3.65 -5.30 -10.87
CA ARG A 92 4.25 -6.31 -11.72
C ARG A 92 3.70 -6.31 -13.16
N ASP A 93 2.39 -6.27 -13.31
CA ASP A 93 1.71 -6.35 -14.61
C ASP A 93 1.89 -5.08 -15.48
N ALA A 94 2.46 -4.01 -14.91
CA ALA A 94 2.75 -2.76 -15.62
C ALA A 94 4.24 -2.59 -15.96
N LEU A 95 5.08 -3.56 -15.61
CA LEU A 95 6.49 -3.59 -16.00
C LEU A 95 6.60 -4.08 -17.45
N THR A 96 7.35 -3.35 -18.28
CA THR A 96 7.52 -3.64 -19.71
C THR A 96 8.19 -4.99 -19.98
N ASP A 97 9.10 -5.40 -19.10
CA ASP A 97 9.91 -6.61 -19.26
C ASP A 97 9.61 -7.66 -18.18
N PHE A 98 8.40 -7.60 -17.57
CA PHE A 98 8.02 -8.52 -16.52
C PHE A 98 7.91 -9.96 -17.05
N ASP A 99 8.68 -10.85 -16.45
CA ASP A 99 8.66 -12.30 -16.73
C ASP A 99 8.23 -13.06 -15.48
N ALA A 100 6.96 -13.47 -15.44
CA ALA A 100 6.39 -14.19 -14.30
C ALA A 100 7.12 -15.49 -13.95
N SER A 101 7.85 -16.10 -14.88
CA SER A 101 8.63 -17.30 -14.63
C SER A 101 9.91 -17.05 -13.83
N LYS A 102 10.48 -15.84 -13.94
CA LYS A 102 11.69 -15.40 -13.23
C LYS A 102 11.39 -14.56 -12.00
N GLU A 103 10.34 -13.75 -12.07
CA GLU A 103 9.97 -12.76 -11.06
C GLU A 103 8.64 -13.12 -10.38
N SER A 104 8.40 -14.41 -10.15
CA SER A 104 7.13 -14.91 -9.61
C SER A 104 6.74 -14.29 -8.27
N ASN A 105 7.72 -13.91 -7.44
CA ASN A 105 7.52 -13.35 -6.11
C ASN A 105 7.51 -11.81 -6.05
N VAL A 106 7.58 -11.10 -7.18
CA VAL A 106 7.45 -9.64 -7.21
C VAL A 106 5.99 -9.26 -7.15
N LEU A 107 5.62 -8.30 -6.27
CA LEU A 107 4.29 -7.70 -6.22
C LEU A 107 4.30 -6.31 -6.86
N PHE A 108 5.15 -5.41 -6.38
CA PHE A 108 5.35 -4.07 -6.94
C PHE A 108 6.69 -3.47 -6.52
N TYR A 109 7.10 -2.40 -7.19
CA TYR A 109 8.18 -1.52 -6.79
C TYR A 109 7.62 -0.21 -6.28
N PHE A 110 8.20 0.28 -5.17
CA PHE A 110 7.80 1.53 -4.54
C PHE A 110 9.00 2.42 -4.30
N LYS A 111 8.88 3.69 -4.65
CA LYS A 111 9.88 4.70 -4.36
C LYS A 111 9.21 5.91 -3.73
N GLN A 112 9.73 6.33 -2.58
CA GLN A 112 9.28 7.50 -1.84
C GLN A 112 10.45 8.47 -1.68
N ARG A 113 10.27 9.70 -2.12
CA ARG A 113 11.22 10.79 -1.94
C ARG A 113 10.63 11.86 -1.04
N VAL A 114 11.36 12.25 0.01
CA VAL A 114 10.99 13.38 0.85
C VAL A 114 11.28 14.68 0.10
N THR A 115 10.29 15.57 0.01
CA THR A 115 10.42 16.88 -0.64
C THR A 115 10.47 18.03 0.36
N ALA A 116 9.84 17.90 1.53
CA ALA A 116 9.89 18.82 2.65
C ALA A 116 9.64 18.07 3.97
N PRO A 117 10.06 18.62 5.11
CA PRO A 117 10.84 19.84 5.34
C PRO A 117 12.31 19.71 4.91
N SER A 118 13.01 20.83 4.82
CA SER A 118 14.41 20.89 4.31
C SER A 118 15.36 19.94 5.05
N ARG A 119 15.19 19.72 6.35
CA ARG A 119 16.02 18.79 7.16
C ARG A 119 15.93 17.32 6.70
N LEU A 120 14.84 16.94 6.02
CA LEU A 120 14.59 15.58 5.54
C LEU A 120 14.59 15.50 4.02
N ALA A 121 14.51 16.62 3.33
CA ALA A 121 14.38 16.68 1.88
C ALA A 121 15.56 15.99 1.17
N GLY A 122 15.24 15.27 0.11
CA GLY A 122 16.19 14.50 -0.68
C GLY A 122 16.45 13.08 -0.18
N ASN A 123 15.96 12.69 1.01
CA ASN A 123 15.98 11.30 1.43
C ASN A 123 15.04 10.47 0.54
N VAL A 124 15.50 9.26 0.17
CA VAL A 124 14.71 8.35 -0.68
C VAL A 124 14.65 6.97 -0.05
N LEU A 125 13.45 6.41 -0.02
CA LEU A 125 13.20 5.00 0.26
C LEU A 125 12.85 4.30 -1.06
N LEU A 126 13.52 3.18 -1.36
CA LEU A 126 13.16 2.27 -2.44
C LEU A 126 12.79 0.92 -1.82
N VAL A 127 11.66 0.37 -2.21
CA VAL A 127 11.18 -0.94 -1.76
C VAL A 127 10.87 -1.82 -2.98
N HIS A 128 11.40 -3.02 -2.97
CA HIS A 128 10.95 -4.12 -3.82
C HIS A 128 10.02 -4.99 -2.97
N GLU A 129 8.75 -4.87 -3.23
CA GLU A 129 7.72 -5.59 -2.49
C GLU A 129 7.57 -7.00 -3.03
N THR A 130 7.64 -7.98 -2.14
CA THR A 130 7.46 -9.38 -2.49
C THR A 130 6.03 -9.84 -2.21
N LEU A 131 5.56 -10.80 -2.98
CA LEU A 131 4.25 -11.41 -2.82
C LEU A 131 4.23 -12.29 -1.56
N ASP A 132 5.10 -13.29 -1.51
CA ASP A 132 5.32 -14.13 -0.32
C ASP A 132 6.50 -13.56 0.48
N GLN A 133 6.19 -12.74 1.47
CA GLN A 133 7.18 -12.07 2.32
C GLN A 133 7.77 -12.99 3.38
N VAL A 134 7.15 -14.14 3.66
CA VAL A 134 7.68 -15.15 4.59
C VAL A 134 8.79 -15.94 3.92
N LYS A 135 8.58 -16.32 2.67
CA LYS A 135 9.59 -17.01 1.85
C LYS A 135 10.75 -16.09 1.50
N GLU A 136 10.47 -14.88 1.08
CA GLU A 136 11.44 -13.88 0.66
C GLU A 136 11.00 -12.50 1.13
N PRO A 137 11.60 -11.98 2.23
CA PRO A 137 11.24 -10.68 2.77
C PRO A 137 11.43 -9.57 1.75
N ARG A 138 10.59 -8.53 1.84
CA ARG A 138 10.76 -7.32 1.04
C ARG A 138 12.17 -6.76 1.15
N LEU A 139 12.67 -6.22 0.05
CA LEU A 139 13.98 -5.56 0.03
C LEU A 139 13.77 -4.06 0.07
N ALA A 140 14.50 -3.38 0.94
CA ALA A 140 14.41 -1.93 1.07
C ALA A 140 15.78 -1.27 1.15
N TRP A 141 15.90 -0.10 0.53
CA TRP A 141 17.10 0.74 0.56
C TRP A 141 16.73 2.17 0.91
N LEU A 142 17.56 2.77 1.77
CA LEU A 142 17.46 4.16 2.16
C LEU A 142 18.66 4.93 1.60
N TYR A 143 18.39 5.95 0.79
CA TYR A 143 19.37 6.96 0.46
C TYR A 143 19.25 8.12 1.45
N ASN A 144 20.36 8.44 2.13
CA ASN A 144 20.45 9.60 3.02
C ASN A 144 21.11 10.76 2.26
N ALA A 145 20.36 11.84 2.06
CA ALA A 145 20.83 12.99 1.30
C ALA A 145 22.00 13.74 1.97
N GLY A 146 22.00 13.81 3.31
CA GLY A 146 23.07 14.46 4.07
C GLY A 146 24.41 13.71 3.98
N GLN A 147 24.36 12.38 4.06
CA GLN A 147 25.54 11.51 3.96
C GLN A 147 25.89 11.12 2.52
N ARG A 148 25.00 11.33 1.55
CA ARG A 148 25.10 10.88 0.16
C ARG A 148 25.39 9.38 0.03
N ARG A 149 24.78 8.58 0.90
CA ARG A 149 24.98 7.12 0.97
C ARG A 149 23.67 6.37 0.90
N VAL A 150 23.70 5.24 0.20
CA VAL A 150 22.62 4.23 0.21
C VAL A 150 22.96 3.19 1.28
N ARG A 151 21.95 2.81 2.06
CA ARG A 151 22.04 1.71 3.02
C ARG A 151 20.87 0.77 2.81
N ARG A 152 21.08 -0.52 2.96
CA ARG A 152 19.99 -1.48 3.06
C ARG A 152 19.24 -1.24 4.36
N ALA A 153 17.90 -1.26 4.30
CA ALA A 153 17.02 -1.13 5.45
C ALA A 153 16.44 -2.52 5.79
N PRO A 154 17.06 -3.28 6.71
CA PRO A 154 16.69 -4.69 6.94
C PRO A 154 15.35 -4.86 7.69
N GLN A 155 14.81 -3.81 8.30
CA GLN A 155 13.64 -3.87 9.18
C GLN A 155 12.42 -3.10 8.65
N VAL A 156 12.24 -3.03 7.33
CA VAL A 156 11.04 -2.44 6.73
C VAL A 156 9.97 -3.53 6.59
N SER A 157 9.58 -4.15 7.68
CA SER A 157 8.56 -5.20 7.71
C SER A 157 7.85 -5.21 9.06
N TYR A 158 6.66 -5.76 9.09
CA TYR A 158 5.84 -5.92 10.30
C TYR A 158 5.71 -4.62 11.11
N ASP A 159 6.01 -4.68 12.40
CA ASP A 159 5.97 -3.60 13.38
C ASP A 159 7.18 -2.65 13.35
N GLY A 160 8.08 -2.81 12.38
CA GLY A 160 9.14 -1.84 12.12
C GLY A 160 8.56 -0.41 11.94
N PRO A 161 9.27 0.65 12.40
CA PRO A 161 8.74 2.01 12.34
C PRO A 161 8.53 2.47 10.89
N GLY A 162 7.38 3.07 10.63
CA GLY A 162 7.07 3.71 9.35
C GLY A 162 7.93 4.96 9.12
N THR A 163 8.22 5.27 7.85
CA THR A 163 9.05 6.43 7.49
C THR A 163 8.42 7.72 7.96
N ALA A 164 9.20 8.52 8.70
CA ALA A 164 8.85 9.84 9.22
C ALA A 164 7.53 9.88 10.03
N ALA A 165 7.17 8.78 10.69
CA ALA A 165 5.90 8.63 11.41
C ALA A 165 6.04 8.82 12.93
N ASP A 166 7.24 9.16 13.45
CA ASP A 166 7.54 9.34 14.87
C ASP A 166 7.03 8.17 15.76
N GLY A 167 7.05 6.94 15.21
CA GLY A 167 6.56 5.74 15.90
C GLY A 167 5.03 5.54 15.90
N LEU A 168 4.26 6.46 15.33
CA LEU A 168 2.78 6.37 15.31
C LEU A 168 2.22 5.44 14.22
N ARG A 169 3.07 4.93 13.34
CA ARG A 169 2.71 3.98 12.28
C ARG A 169 3.80 2.93 12.13
N THR A 170 3.41 1.70 11.96
CA THR A 170 4.29 0.58 11.62
C THR A 170 4.39 0.40 10.09
N SER A 171 5.36 -0.41 9.65
CA SER A 171 5.58 -0.68 8.22
C SER A 171 4.39 -1.41 7.58
N ASP A 172 3.77 -2.33 8.30
CA ASP A 172 2.60 -3.10 7.85
C ASP A 172 1.28 -2.29 7.87
N ASN A 173 1.23 -1.16 8.56
CA ASN A 173 0.06 -0.27 8.54
C ASN A 173 0.00 0.66 7.30
N LEU A 174 0.96 0.59 6.39
CA LEU A 174 0.90 1.36 5.16
C LEU A 174 -0.35 0.93 4.37
N ASP A 175 -1.15 1.93 3.93
CA ASP A 175 -2.35 1.71 3.12
C ASP A 175 -3.34 0.73 3.78
N MET A 176 -3.58 0.90 5.07
CA MET A 176 -4.33 0.08 6.01
C MET A 176 -3.62 -1.21 6.40
N TYR A 177 -3.21 -2.03 5.44
CA TYR A 177 -2.39 -3.22 5.66
C TYR A 177 -1.52 -3.52 4.44
N ASN A 178 -0.22 -3.64 4.68
CA ASN A 178 0.77 -3.99 3.66
C ASN A 178 1.90 -4.82 4.28
N GLY A 179 1.64 -6.08 4.52
CA GLY A 179 2.57 -6.98 5.18
C GLY A 179 2.27 -8.45 4.90
N ALA A 180 3.10 -9.33 5.42
CA ALA A 180 2.85 -10.76 5.42
C ALA A 180 1.65 -11.07 6.33
N PRO A 181 0.69 -11.89 5.89
CA PRO A 181 -0.51 -12.16 6.67
C PRO A 181 -0.30 -13.13 7.84
N ASP A 182 0.90 -13.66 8.02
CA ASP A 182 1.27 -14.76 8.91
C ASP A 182 1.16 -14.46 10.42
N ARG A 183 1.16 -13.17 10.80
CA ARG A 183 1.12 -12.77 12.23
C ARG A 183 -0.28 -12.60 12.80
N TYR A 184 -1.33 -12.73 11.98
CA TYR A 184 -2.71 -12.47 12.38
C TYR A 184 -3.62 -13.62 12.04
N ASP A 185 -4.60 -13.86 12.90
CA ASP A 185 -5.73 -14.73 12.63
C ASP A 185 -6.84 -13.92 11.96
N TRP A 186 -7.03 -14.15 10.66
CA TRP A 186 -7.96 -13.39 9.82
C TRP A 186 -9.35 -14.01 9.86
N LYS A 187 -10.33 -13.24 10.32
CA LYS A 187 -11.72 -13.69 10.43
C LYS A 187 -12.64 -12.84 9.55
N LEU A 188 -13.41 -13.49 8.70
CA LEU A 188 -14.49 -12.85 7.95
C LEU A 188 -15.75 -12.72 8.83
N GLU A 189 -16.09 -11.49 9.20
CA GLU A 189 -17.29 -11.21 10.01
C GLU A 189 -18.54 -10.86 9.18
N GLY A 190 -18.43 -10.89 7.85
CA GLY A 190 -19.49 -10.55 6.92
C GLY A 190 -19.53 -9.08 6.51
N LYS A 191 -20.64 -8.66 5.92
CA LYS A 191 -20.86 -7.28 5.45
C LYS A 191 -21.46 -6.45 6.56
N LYS A 192 -20.93 -5.22 6.75
CA LYS A 192 -21.44 -4.25 7.72
C LYS A 192 -21.62 -2.89 7.05
N GLU A 193 -22.62 -2.14 7.46
CA GLU A 193 -22.74 -0.72 7.10
C GLU A 193 -21.93 0.11 8.10
N ILE A 194 -21.04 0.96 7.59
CA ILE A 194 -20.19 1.83 8.39
C ILE A 194 -20.15 3.23 7.78
N TYR A 195 -19.91 4.23 8.62
CA TYR A 195 -19.63 5.58 8.12
C TYR A 195 -18.18 5.70 7.69
N ILE A 196 -17.96 6.17 6.47
CA ILE A 196 -16.63 6.41 5.93
C ILE A 196 -16.55 7.82 5.31
N PRO A 197 -15.37 8.48 5.36
CA PRO A 197 -15.13 9.65 4.53
C PRO A 197 -14.97 9.18 3.07
N TYR A 198 -15.93 9.54 2.21
CA TYR A 198 -15.94 9.13 0.81
C TYR A 198 -15.71 10.34 -0.10
N ASN A 199 -14.80 10.18 -1.09
CA ASN A 199 -14.36 11.27 -1.96
C ASN A 199 -13.88 12.51 -1.18
N ALA A 200 -13.14 12.28 -0.11
CA ALA A 200 -12.75 13.33 0.84
C ALA A 200 -11.45 14.06 0.45
N CYS A 201 -10.97 13.93 -0.79
CA CYS A 201 -9.71 14.54 -1.24
C CYS A 201 -9.67 16.06 -1.01
N LEU A 202 -10.76 16.76 -1.22
CA LEU A 202 -10.84 18.21 -0.96
C LEU A 202 -10.71 18.55 0.53
N LEU A 203 -11.14 17.66 1.42
CA LEU A 203 -11.00 17.83 2.86
C LEU A 203 -9.54 17.77 3.32
N TYR A 204 -8.71 17.03 2.59
CA TYR A 204 -7.29 16.85 2.94
C TYR A 204 -6.34 17.73 2.14
N THR A 205 -6.79 18.35 1.06
CA THR A 205 -5.93 19.11 0.13
C THR A 205 -6.19 20.60 0.09
N SER A 206 -7.33 21.07 0.61
CA SER A 206 -7.64 22.50 0.70
C SER A 206 -7.46 22.98 2.14
N ASP A 207 -7.06 24.24 2.28
CA ASP A 207 -7.13 25.01 3.53
C ASP A 207 -8.58 25.21 4.06
N ALA A 208 -9.52 24.40 3.56
CA ALA A 208 -10.93 24.44 3.97
C ALA A 208 -11.12 24.19 5.48
N ALA A 209 -10.13 23.59 6.14
CA ALA A 209 -10.08 23.53 7.60
C ALA A 209 -9.80 24.90 8.24
N ASP A 210 -9.07 25.79 7.56
CA ASP A 210 -8.79 27.16 8.03
C ASP A 210 -9.96 28.11 7.74
N ASP A 211 -10.67 27.94 6.64
CA ASP A 211 -11.83 28.78 6.30
C ASP A 211 -13.09 28.47 7.12
N SER A 212 -13.19 27.28 7.72
CA SER A 212 -14.30 26.92 8.61
C SER A 212 -14.13 27.39 10.05
N LEU A 213 -12.98 27.97 10.40
CA LEU A 213 -12.66 28.51 11.73
C LEU A 213 -12.61 30.03 11.77
N ARG A 214 -13.06 30.73 10.72
CA ARG A 214 -13.23 32.20 10.67
C ARG A 214 -14.68 32.61 10.80
#